data_d600804ff0c79bedc5b99f20a17bb4df
#
_entry.id   d600804ff0c79bedc5b99f20a17bb4df
#
_cell.length_a   1.000
_cell.length_b   1.000
_cell.length_c   1.000
_cell.angle_alpha   90.00
_cell.angle_beta   90.00
_cell.angle_gamma   90.00
#
_symmetry.space_group_name_H-M   'P 1'
#
loop_
_entity.id
_entity.type
_entity.pdbx_description
1 polymer ?
#
loop_
_entity_poly.entity_id
_entity_poly.type
_entity_poly.pdbx_seq_one_letter_code
_entity_poly.pdbx_strand_id
1 'polypeptide(L)'
;MGVQSVESEASAMNLIPNAPGLSPNYWCTWSTQNFGREDEHPDYHNYLGGVGSQFARAEMNEKNLRRWLQQFPKIRGDLYLMLDDGWDVPYGVHPDKSRDRFGTLELDEERFPSFTGTPAQRLKKLNDFVKESGWRGLGLWVPAQAAGPIEKGPAMEAYWTERLLWCKEAGVEYWKVDWGTYAHDVEYRLFLTQLASKLYPQLIVEHAYCMIAYNGSQ
;
A
#
# COMPACT_ATOMS: atom_id res chain seq x y z
N MET A 1 14.02 -52.15 -21.69
CA MET A 1 14.59 -50.78 -21.72
C MET A 1 13.61 -49.86 -21.01
N GLY A 2 13.89 -49.55 -19.77
CA GLY A 2 13.02 -48.66 -18.97
C GLY A 2 13.41 -47.21 -19.21
N VAL A 3 12.43 -46.41 -19.56
CA VAL A 3 12.58 -44.96 -19.63
C VAL A 3 12.48 -44.45 -18.21
N GLN A 4 13.59 -44.02 -17.62
CA GLN A 4 13.57 -43.23 -16.39
C GLN A 4 13.07 -41.83 -16.71
N SER A 5 11.91 -41.47 -16.16
CA SER A 5 11.44 -40.09 -16.13
C SER A 5 12.34 -39.33 -15.18
N VAL A 6 13.11 -38.38 -15.72
CA VAL A 6 13.81 -37.38 -14.95
C VAL A 6 12.76 -36.34 -14.52
N GLU A 7 12.21 -36.50 -13.33
CA GLU A 7 11.48 -35.40 -12.67
C GLU A 7 12.52 -34.34 -12.32
N SER A 8 12.48 -33.23 -13.03
CA SER A 8 13.21 -32.03 -12.63
C SER A 8 12.53 -31.49 -11.38
N GLU A 9 13.13 -31.69 -10.21
CA GLU A 9 12.81 -30.94 -9.02
C GLU A 9 13.14 -29.46 -9.31
N ALA A 10 12.14 -28.72 -9.75
CA ALA A 10 12.21 -27.27 -9.71
C ALA A 10 12.31 -26.88 -8.23
N SER A 11 13.53 -26.58 -7.79
CA SER A 11 13.79 -26.06 -6.45
C SER A 11 12.94 -24.80 -6.26
N ALA A 12 11.85 -24.95 -5.51
CA ALA A 12 11.03 -23.80 -5.11
C ALA A 12 11.95 -22.81 -4.38
N MET A 13 12.13 -21.64 -4.97
CA MET A 13 12.92 -20.57 -4.35
C MET A 13 12.21 -20.13 -3.08
N ASN A 14 12.73 -20.52 -1.92
CA ASN A 14 12.19 -20.06 -0.64
C ASN A 14 12.57 -18.59 -0.45
N LEU A 15 11.63 -17.70 -0.71
CA LEU A 15 11.79 -16.25 -0.50
C LEU A 15 11.49 -15.83 0.94
N ILE A 16 11.12 -16.77 1.80
CA ILE A 16 10.98 -16.52 3.23
C ILE A 16 12.39 -16.46 3.83
N PRO A 17 12.80 -15.34 4.44
CA PRO A 17 14.09 -15.26 5.10
C PRO A 17 14.23 -16.34 6.16
N ASN A 18 15.39 -16.98 6.24
CA ASN A 18 15.69 -18.00 7.27
C ASN A 18 15.82 -17.42 8.69
N ALA A 19 15.71 -16.11 8.83
CA ALA A 19 15.71 -15.41 10.11
C ALA A 19 14.32 -14.86 10.42
N PRO A 20 13.88 -14.85 11.69
CA PRO A 20 12.65 -14.19 12.08
C PRO A 20 12.74 -12.71 11.68
N GLY A 21 11.93 -12.27 10.73
CA GLY A 21 11.74 -10.87 10.46
C GLY A 21 10.95 -10.24 11.60
N LEU A 22 11.42 -9.12 12.12
CA LEU A 22 10.59 -8.27 12.98
C LEU A 22 9.58 -7.56 12.08
N SER A 23 8.51 -8.28 11.69
CA SER A 23 7.39 -7.64 11.01
C SER A 23 6.65 -6.78 12.03
N PRO A 24 6.63 -5.46 11.88
CA PRO A 24 5.92 -4.60 12.80
C PRO A 24 4.42 -4.81 12.64
N ASN A 25 3.70 -4.64 13.73
CA ASN A 25 2.25 -4.70 13.72
C ASN A 25 1.65 -3.46 13.07
N TYR A 26 0.54 -3.62 12.38
CA TYR A 26 -0.25 -2.50 11.88
C TYR A 26 -1.76 -2.76 12.02
N TRP A 27 -2.52 -1.69 12.04
CA TRP A 27 -3.96 -1.74 11.81
C TRP A 27 -4.26 -1.18 10.42
N CYS A 28 -4.90 -1.99 9.60
CA CYS A 28 -5.22 -1.67 8.22
C CYS A 28 -6.63 -1.07 8.12
N THR A 29 -6.78 0.01 7.39
CA THR A 29 -8.08 0.68 7.22
C THR A 29 -9.04 -0.04 6.28
N TRP A 30 -8.58 -1.05 5.53
CA TRP A 30 -9.38 -1.74 4.51
C TRP A 30 -10.75 -2.20 4.99
N SER A 31 -10.80 -2.94 6.10
CA SER A 31 -12.07 -3.39 6.66
C SER A 31 -13.01 -2.23 6.95
N THR A 32 -12.48 -1.19 7.61
CA THR A 32 -13.28 -0.03 8.01
C THR A 32 -13.76 0.79 6.82
N GLN A 33 -12.96 0.88 5.76
CA GLN A 33 -13.34 1.55 4.51
C GLN A 33 -14.48 0.83 3.79
N ASN A 34 -14.50 -0.52 3.89
CA ASN A 34 -15.48 -1.34 3.19
C ASN A 34 -16.69 -1.70 4.04
N PHE A 35 -16.61 -1.57 5.35
CA PHE A 35 -17.75 -1.66 6.26
C PHE A 35 -18.38 -0.28 6.44
N GLY A 36 -18.84 0.31 5.34
CA GLY A 36 -19.69 1.48 5.38
C GLY A 36 -21.01 1.15 6.06
N ARG A 37 -21.76 2.16 6.37
CA ARG A 37 -23.05 1.98 6.99
C ARG A 37 -24.06 1.60 5.91
N GLU A 38 -24.65 0.43 6.02
CA GLU A 38 -25.71 -0.04 5.12
C GLU A 38 -26.89 0.94 5.00
N ASP A 39 -27.17 1.67 6.09
CA ASP A 39 -28.22 2.68 6.17
C ASP A 39 -27.89 3.98 5.40
N GLU A 40 -26.61 4.28 5.20
CA GLU A 40 -26.17 5.47 4.46
C GLU A 40 -25.98 5.21 2.97
N HIS A 41 -25.83 3.93 2.56
CA HIS A 41 -25.49 3.56 1.19
C HIS A 41 -26.31 2.35 0.71
N PRO A 42 -27.48 2.58 0.10
CA PRO A 42 -28.37 1.51 -0.38
C PRO A 42 -27.69 0.54 -1.37
N ASP A 43 -26.66 0.98 -2.06
CA ASP A 43 -25.88 0.14 -2.99
C ASP A 43 -24.65 -0.50 -2.33
N TYR A 44 -24.56 -0.51 -1.01
CA TYR A 44 -23.43 -1.01 -0.25
C TYR A 44 -22.93 -2.39 -0.72
N HIS A 45 -23.84 -3.33 -0.97
CA HIS A 45 -23.49 -4.67 -1.42
C HIS A 45 -22.79 -4.71 -2.79
N ASN A 46 -23.00 -3.69 -3.63
CA ASN A 46 -22.34 -3.58 -4.93
C ASN A 46 -20.89 -3.06 -4.82
N TYR A 47 -20.52 -2.55 -3.64
CA TYR A 47 -19.20 -1.98 -3.37
C TYR A 47 -18.33 -2.87 -2.48
N LEU A 48 -18.88 -3.94 -1.91
CA LEU A 48 -18.15 -4.86 -1.04
C LEU A 48 -17.00 -5.52 -1.80
N GLY A 49 -15.78 -5.33 -1.29
CA GLY A 49 -14.59 -5.97 -1.81
C GLY A 49 -14.15 -5.52 -3.19
N GLY A 50 -14.78 -4.48 -3.73
CA GLY A 50 -14.38 -3.91 -5.01
C GLY A 50 -13.09 -3.10 -4.86
N VAL A 51 -12.00 -3.62 -5.42
CA VAL A 51 -10.76 -2.86 -5.57
C VAL A 51 -11.07 -1.53 -6.26
N GLY A 52 -10.73 -0.42 -5.61
CA GLY A 52 -11.02 0.91 -6.14
C GLY A 52 -12.49 1.31 -6.12
N SER A 53 -13.32 0.68 -5.29
CA SER A 53 -14.71 1.11 -5.13
C SER A 53 -14.78 2.57 -4.72
N GLN A 54 -15.68 3.33 -5.29
CA GLN A 54 -15.88 4.74 -4.91
C GLN A 54 -16.24 4.88 -3.44
N PHE A 55 -16.96 3.91 -2.90
CA PHE A 55 -17.35 3.87 -1.51
C PHE A 55 -16.13 3.80 -0.59
N ALA A 56 -15.27 2.80 -0.76
CA ALA A 56 -14.06 2.65 0.06
C ALA A 56 -13.17 3.90 -0.01
N ARG A 57 -13.07 4.53 -1.18
CA ARG A 57 -12.33 5.79 -1.36
C ARG A 57 -13.02 6.98 -0.72
N ALA A 58 -14.35 7.06 -0.76
CA ALA A 58 -15.10 8.12 -0.10
C ALA A 58 -14.93 8.07 1.42
N GLU A 59 -14.90 6.86 1.99
CA GLU A 59 -14.65 6.69 3.42
C GLU A 59 -13.20 7.02 3.83
N MET A 60 -12.23 6.94 2.92
CA MET A 60 -10.85 7.34 3.13
C MET A 60 -10.72 8.88 3.08
N ASN A 61 -11.09 9.53 4.16
CA ASN A 61 -11.06 10.99 4.29
C ASN A 61 -10.60 11.43 5.68
N GLU A 62 -10.26 12.71 5.82
CA GLU A 62 -9.72 13.27 7.07
C GLU A 62 -10.68 13.13 8.25
N LYS A 63 -11.99 13.29 8.04
CA LYS A 63 -13.01 13.13 9.08
C LYS A 63 -12.99 11.72 9.68
N ASN A 64 -12.97 10.70 8.81
CA ASN A 64 -12.93 9.31 9.24
C ASN A 64 -11.56 8.96 9.83
N LEU A 65 -10.47 9.46 9.26
CA LEU A 65 -9.13 9.30 9.82
C LEU A 65 -9.09 9.77 11.27
N ARG A 66 -9.61 10.96 11.59
CA ARG A 66 -9.65 11.49 12.96
C ARG A 66 -10.41 10.56 13.92
N ARG A 67 -11.48 9.91 13.45
CA ARG A 67 -12.24 8.91 14.20
C ARG A 67 -11.44 7.61 14.37
N TRP A 68 -10.79 7.14 13.33
CA TRP A 68 -10.00 5.91 13.36
C TRP A 68 -8.78 6.02 14.28
N LEU A 69 -8.16 7.18 14.35
CA LEU A 69 -7.04 7.45 15.25
C LEU A 69 -7.37 7.31 16.74
N GLN A 70 -8.66 7.29 17.12
CA GLN A 70 -9.09 7.05 18.49
C GLN A 70 -9.14 5.55 18.85
N GLN A 71 -8.96 4.66 17.87
CA GLN A 71 -8.97 3.22 18.09
C GLN A 71 -7.75 2.77 18.89
N PHE A 72 -7.89 1.62 19.55
CA PHE A 72 -6.80 0.90 20.22
C PHE A 72 -5.95 1.74 21.21
N PRO A 73 -6.54 2.51 22.13
CA PRO A 73 -5.81 3.48 22.97
C PRO A 73 -4.70 2.85 23.83
N LYS A 74 -4.77 1.54 24.11
CA LYS A 74 -3.79 0.83 24.94
C LYS A 74 -2.60 0.28 24.17
N ILE A 75 -2.75 0.05 22.86
CA ILE A 75 -1.75 -0.66 22.05
C ILE A 75 -1.33 0.09 20.78
N ARG A 76 -2.01 1.17 20.42
CA ARG A 76 -1.74 1.90 19.16
C ARG A 76 -0.32 2.43 19.04
N GLY A 77 0.39 2.63 20.15
CA GLY A 77 1.81 3.01 20.15
C GLY A 77 2.73 1.94 19.54
N ASP A 78 2.28 0.68 19.49
CA ASP A 78 2.98 -0.44 18.85
C ASP A 78 2.52 -0.70 17.42
N LEU A 79 1.51 0.05 16.93
CA LEU A 79 0.88 -0.18 15.64
C LEU A 79 1.17 0.95 14.65
N TYR A 80 1.51 0.60 13.41
CA TYR A 80 1.35 1.53 12.31
C TYR A 80 -0.13 1.66 11.93
N LEU A 81 -0.55 2.89 11.62
CA LEU A 81 -1.82 3.11 10.92
C LEU A 81 -1.58 2.91 9.43
N MET A 82 -2.07 1.81 8.87
CA MET A 82 -1.94 1.49 7.46
C MET A 82 -3.12 2.07 6.67
N LEU A 83 -2.91 3.14 5.92
CA LEU A 83 -3.89 3.58 4.93
C LEU A 83 -3.90 2.60 3.77
N ASP A 84 -5.05 1.97 3.55
CA ASP A 84 -5.19 0.97 2.51
C ASP A 84 -5.65 1.59 1.18
N ASP A 85 -5.88 0.78 0.18
CA ASP A 85 -6.28 1.07 -1.19
C ASP A 85 -7.13 2.35 -1.35
N GLY A 86 -6.74 3.21 -2.27
CA GLY A 86 -7.50 4.39 -2.67
C GLY A 86 -7.17 5.69 -1.93
N TRP A 87 -6.24 5.68 -0.99
CA TRP A 87 -5.84 6.89 -0.26
C TRP A 87 -5.20 7.95 -1.17
N ASP A 88 -4.53 7.52 -2.25
CA ASP A 88 -3.79 8.34 -3.22
C ASP A 88 -4.54 8.55 -4.55
N VAL A 89 -5.80 8.12 -4.64
CA VAL A 89 -6.63 8.30 -5.84
C VAL A 89 -7.62 9.43 -5.61
N PRO A 90 -7.70 10.43 -6.52
CA PRO A 90 -8.63 11.53 -6.39
C PRO A 90 -10.09 11.07 -6.27
N TYR A 91 -10.83 11.66 -5.34
CA TYR A 91 -12.26 11.43 -5.21
C TYR A 91 -13.00 11.77 -6.50
N GLY A 92 -14.04 11.03 -6.82
CA GLY A 92 -14.83 11.24 -8.03
C GLY A 92 -14.26 10.65 -9.32
N VAL A 93 -13.03 10.11 -9.30
CA VAL A 93 -12.52 9.35 -10.45
C VAL A 93 -13.31 8.05 -10.59
N HIS A 94 -13.88 7.82 -11.79
CA HIS A 94 -14.68 6.62 -12.04
C HIS A 94 -13.86 5.34 -11.81
N PRO A 95 -14.43 4.29 -11.19
CA PRO A 95 -13.70 3.05 -10.89
C PRO A 95 -12.93 2.46 -12.09
N ASP A 96 -13.54 2.45 -13.26
CA ASP A 96 -12.92 1.90 -14.50
C ASP A 96 -11.70 2.71 -14.97
N LYS A 97 -11.60 3.98 -14.56
CA LYS A 97 -10.51 4.90 -14.88
C LYS A 97 -9.53 5.11 -13.73
N SER A 98 -9.81 4.52 -12.58
CA SER A 98 -8.98 4.73 -11.39
C SER A 98 -7.71 3.88 -11.39
N ARG A 99 -7.69 2.72 -12.08
CA ARG A 99 -6.52 1.82 -12.06
C ARG A 99 -5.22 2.52 -12.46
N ASP A 100 -5.28 3.39 -13.45
CA ASP A 100 -4.11 4.15 -13.92
C ASP A 100 -3.70 5.29 -12.96
N ARG A 101 -4.46 5.51 -11.89
CA ARG A 101 -4.20 6.58 -10.92
C ARG A 101 -3.63 6.07 -9.61
N PHE A 102 -3.71 4.78 -9.35
CA PHE A 102 -3.09 4.19 -8.16
C PHE A 102 -1.57 4.20 -8.27
N GLY A 103 -0.91 4.49 -7.17
CA GLY A 103 0.54 4.56 -7.07
C GLY A 103 1.10 5.97 -7.25
N THR A 104 0.25 7.00 -7.26
CA THR A 104 0.72 8.39 -7.26
C THR A 104 1.49 8.73 -6.00
N LEU A 105 1.12 8.13 -4.86
CA LEU A 105 1.55 8.45 -3.51
C LEU A 105 1.30 9.93 -3.15
N GLU A 106 0.35 10.55 -3.82
CA GLU A 106 -0.11 11.90 -3.54
C GLU A 106 -1.39 11.85 -2.72
N LEU A 107 -1.34 12.40 -1.52
CA LEU A 107 -2.52 12.50 -0.67
C LEU A 107 -3.58 13.40 -1.34
N ASP A 108 -4.82 12.91 -1.46
CA ASP A 108 -5.90 13.64 -2.11
C ASP A 108 -6.27 14.92 -1.35
N GLU A 109 -6.24 16.08 -2.03
CA GLU A 109 -6.43 17.39 -1.37
C GLU A 109 -7.86 17.64 -0.93
N GLU A 110 -8.82 17.11 -1.67
CA GLU A 110 -10.24 17.29 -1.35
C GLU A 110 -10.63 16.51 -0.11
N ARG A 111 -10.12 15.29 0.02
CA ARG A 111 -10.43 14.42 1.16
C ARG A 111 -9.58 14.70 2.40
N PHE A 112 -8.39 15.29 2.22
CA PHE A 112 -7.44 15.60 3.30
C PHE A 112 -6.99 17.06 3.27
N PRO A 113 -7.93 18.02 3.40
CA PRO A 113 -7.67 19.44 3.16
C PRO A 113 -6.72 20.09 4.17
N SER A 114 -6.55 19.53 5.37
CA SER A 114 -5.62 20.08 6.38
C SER A 114 -4.15 19.81 6.08
N PHE A 115 -3.86 18.82 5.23
CA PHE A 115 -2.48 18.43 4.91
C PHE A 115 -2.05 19.03 3.58
N THR A 116 -1.59 20.27 3.59
CA THR A 116 -1.24 21.09 2.42
C THR A 116 0.26 21.13 2.15
N GLY A 117 0.66 21.44 0.91
CA GLY A 117 2.05 21.61 0.49
C GLY A 117 2.45 20.66 -0.64
N THR A 118 3.75 20.44 -0.81
CA THR A 118 4.27 19.42 -1.73
C THR A 118 3.85 18.02 -1.30
N PRO A 119 3.87 17.01 -2.19
CA PRO A 119 3.54 15.62 -1.81
C PRO A 119 4.29 15.14 -0.55
N ALA A 120 5.59 15.39 -0.47
CA ALA A 120 6.38 15.04 0.71
C ALA A 120 5.93 15.77 1.98
N GLN A 121 5.66 17.08 1.89
CA GLN A 121 5.18 17.87 3.02
C GLN A 121 3.80 17.43 3.51
N ARG A 122 2.92 17.05 2.60
CA ARG A 122 1.58 16.53 2.92
C ARG A 122 1.66 15.20 3.64
N LEU A 123 2.47 14.26 3.12
CA LEU A 123 2.74 12.99 3.78
C LEU A 123 3.39 13.20 5.17
N LYS A 124 4.30 14.17 5.27
CA LYS A 124 4.94 14.50 6.55
C LYS A 124 3.92 14.99 7.58
N LYS A 125 3.10 15.95 7.22
CA LYS A 125 2.04 16.47 8.11
C LYS A 125 1.08 15.38 8.54
N LEU A 126 0.70 14.49 7.63
CA LEU A 126 -0.15 13.35 7.94
C LEU A 126 0.53 12.38 8.91
N ASN A 127 1.79 12.02 8.66
CA ASN A 127 2.55 11.13 9.54
C ASN A 127 2.77 11.73 10.93
N ASP A 128 3.10 13.01 11.00
CA ASP A 128 3.23 13.75 12.27
C ASP A 128 1.90 13.72 13.04
N PHE A 129 0.78 13.99 12.39
CA PHE A 129 -0.55 13.93 12.98
C PHE A 129 -0.92 12.54 13.50
N VAL A 130 -0.56 11.48 12.77
CA VAL A 130 -0.74 10.08 13.20
C VAL A 130 0.08 9.80 14.45
N LYS A 131 1.35 10.22 14.47
CA LYS A 131 2.26 10.05 15.64
C LYS A 131 1.79 10.84 16.85
N GLU A 132 1.37 12.08 16.68
CA GLU A 132 0.80 12.93 17.74
C GLU A 132 -0.48 12.33 18.34
N SER A 133 -1.22 11.56 17.55
CA SER A 133 -2.38 10.80 18.04
C SER A 133 -2.01 9.52 18.81
N GLY A 134 -0.72 9.27 19.00
CA GLY A 134 -0.19 8.17 19.82
C GLY A 134 0.05 6.87 19.04
N TRP A 135 0.01 6.88 17.72
CA TRP A 135 0.37 5.74 16.88
C TRP A 135 1.88 5.70 16.64
N ARG A 136 2.40 4.53 16.31
CA ARG A 136 3.81 4.36 15.94
C ARG A 136 4.21 5.18 14.73
N GLY A 137 3.32 5.30 13.75
CA GLY A 137 3.51 6.06 12.53
C GLY A 137 2.52 5.65 11.45
N LEU A 138 2.70 6.23 10.28
CA LEU A 138 1.90 5.98 9.08
C LEU A 138 2.51 4.84 8.27
N GLY A 139 1.69 3.87 7.86
CA GLY A 139 1.95 2.92 6.81
C GLY A 139 1.11 3.25 5.57
N LEU A 140 1.63 2.95 4.39
CA LEU A 140 0.95 3.20 3.13
C LEU A 140 0.77 1.90 2.35
N TRP A 141 -0.45 1.67 1.89
CA TRP A 141 -0.71 0.74 0.82
C TRP A 141 -0.16 1.30 -0.49
N VAL A 142 0.56 0.47 -1.23
CA VAL A 142 1.22 0.83 -2.48
C VAL A 142 0.88 -0.23 -3.53
N PRO A 143 0.41 0.14 -4.72
CA PRO A 143 0.17 -0.85 -5.76
C PRO A 143 1.48 -1.35 -6.36
N ALA A 144 1.48 -2.58 -6.82
CA ALA A 144 2.57 -3.10 -7.63
C ALA A 144 2.50 -2.54 -9.07
N GLN A 145 2.48 -1.22 -9.20
CA GLN A 145 2.49 -0.47 -10.47
C GLN A 145 2.79 1.00 -10.20
N ALA A 146 3.30 1.72 -11.18
CA ALA A 146 3.31 3.18 -11.18
C ALA A 146 1.95 3.73 -11.66
N ALA A 147 1.60 4.94 -11.31
CA ALA A 147 0.45 5.62 -11.91
C ALA A 147 0.77 6.00 -13.36
N GLY A 148 -0.15 5.68 -14.26
CA GLY A 148 0.01 5.90 -15.71
C GLY A 148 0.81 4.81 -16.42
N PRO A 149 0.98 4.94 -17.73
CA PRO A 149 1.62 3.94 -18.58
C PRO A 149 3.15 4.04 -18.54
N ILE A 150 3.76 3.75 -17.38
CA ILE A 150 5.20 3.76 -17.20
C ILE A 150 5.72 2.32 -17.32
N GLU A 151 6.58 2.10 -18.31
CA GLU A 151 7.21 0.80 -18.54
C GLU A 151 8.40 0.57 -17.59
N LYS A 152 8.73 -0.71 -17.36
CA LYS A 152 9.92 -1.10 -16.59
C LYS A 152 11.18 -0.50 -17.21
N GLY A 153 12.11 -0.07 -16.38
CA GLY A 153 13.37 0.51 -16.79
C GLY A 153 13.65 1.85 -16.11
N PRO A 154 14.49 2.71 -16.71
CA PRO A 154 14.93 3.97 -16.07
C PRO A 154 13.80 4.92 -15.68
N ALA A 155 12.72 4.98 -16.48
CA ALA A 155 11.55 5.82 -16.15
C ALA A 155 10.83 5.33 -14.89
N MET A 156 10.65 4.00 -14.74
CA MET A 156 10.09 3.38 -13.57
C MET A 156 10.97 3.58 -12.32
N GLU A 157 12.30 3.47 -12.48
CA GLU A 157 13.25 3.73 -11.40
C GLU A 157 13.18 5.18 -10.93
N ALA A 158 13.17 6.14 -11.86
CA ALA A 158 13.02 7.56 -11.54
C ALA A 158 11.72 7.85 -10.81
N TYR A 159 10.62 7.26 -11.28
CA TYR A 159 9.28 7.39 -10.68
C TYR A 159 9.27 6.95 -9.22
N TRP A 160 9.76 5.75 -8.92
CA TRP A 160 9.78 5.22 -7.56
C TRP A 160 10.84 5.86 -6.68
N THR A 161 11.96 6.31 -7.26
CA THR A 161 12.98 7.09 -6.55
C THR A 161 12.39 8.35 -5.95
N GLU A 162 11.64 9.10 -6.72
CA GLU A 162 10.98 10.32 -6.25
C GLU A 162 10.04 10.04 -5.07
N ARG A 163 9.19 9.02 -5.17
CA ARG A 163 8.22 8.66 -4.14
C ARG A 163 8.86 8.11 -2.87
N LEU A 164 9.93 7.37 -3.01
CA LEU A 164 10.75 6.93 -1.88
C LEU A 164 11.37 8.13 -1.14
N LEU A 165 11.83 9.14 -1.88
CA LEU A 165 12.36 10.35 -1.28
C LEU A 165 11.28 11.16 -0.56
N TRP A 166 10.05 11.23 -1.09
CA TRP A 166 8.92 11.83 -0.36
C TRP A 166 8.63 11.09 0.95
N CYS A 167 8.58 9.77 0.92
CA CYS A 167 8.35 8.96 2.13
C CYS A 167 9.50 9.12 3.14
N LYS A 168 10.75 9.18 2.68
CA LYS A 168 11.92 9.43 3.53
C LYS A 168 11.86 10.80 4.19
N GLU A 169 11.55 11.86 3.45
CA GLU A 169 11.36 13.21 4.00
C GLU A 169 10.20 13.26 5.00
N ALA A 170 9.12 12.55 4.69
CA ALA A 170 7.94 12.46 5.54
C ALA A 170 8.14 11.56 6.76
N GLY A 171 9.18 10.73 6.81
CA GLY A 171 9.40 9.74 7.87
C GLY A 171 8.35 8.63 7.87
N VAL A 172 7.81 8.28 6.70
CA VAL A 172 6.92 7.13 6.50
C VAL A 172 7.77 5.89 6.33
N GLU A 173 7.65 4.93 7.24
CA GLU A 173 8.59 3.80 7.36
C GLU A 173 7.98 2.45 6.96
N TYR A 174 6.76 2.42 6.42
CA TYR A 174 6.11 1.16 6.07
C TYR A 174 5.30 1.25 4.77
N TRP A 175 5.61 0.37 3.83
CA TRP A 175 4.84 0.11 2.62
C TRP A 175 4.28 -1.31 2.62
N LYS A 176 2.98 -1.43 2.35
CA LYS A 176 2.31 -2.67 1.98
C LYS A 176 2.11 -2.69 0.48
N VAL A 177 2.98 -3.40 -0.25
CA VAL A 177 2.90 -3.53 -1.71
C VAL A 177 1.93 -4.65 -2.06
N ASP A 178 0.82 -4.31 -2.71
CA ASP A 178 -0.30 -5.22 -2.94
C ASP A 178 -0.53 -5.49 -4.44
N TRP A 179 -1.78 -5.41 -4.90
CA TRP A 179 -2.14 -5.66 -6.28
C TRP A 179 -1.61 -4.57 -7.24
N GLY A 180 -1.78 -4.79 -8.53
CA GLY A 180 -1.36 -3.89 -9.59
C GLY A 180 -0.97 -4.66 -10.84
N THR A 181 -0.52 -3.94 -11.85
CA THR A 181 -0.09 -4.52 -13.13
C THR A 181 1.02 -5.57 -12.95
N TYR A 182 1.89 -5.34 -11.98
CA TYR A 182 3.03 -6.21 -11.67
C TYR A 182 2.84 -6.99 -10.35
N ALA A 183 1.58 -7.23 -9.94
CA ALA A 183 1.26 -7.89 -8.67
C ALA A 183 1.96 -9.26 -8.49
N HIS A 184 2.07 -10.02 -9.58
CA HIS A 184 2.68 -11.36 -9.59
C HIS A 184 4.09 -11.37 -10.21
N ASP A 185 4.65 -10.20 -10.47
CA ASP A 185 5.98 -10.05 -11.06
C ASP A 185 7.04 -9.97 -9.94
N VAL A 186 7.75 -11.07 -9.75
CA VAL A 186 8.79 -11.20 -8.71
C VAL A 186 9.92 -10.19 -8.93
N GLU A 187 10.35 -9.99 -10.17
CA GLU A 187 11.45 -9.07 -10.49
C GLU A 187 11.08 -7.63 -10.14
N TYR A 188 9.83 -7.24 -10.43
CA TYR A 188 9.33 -5.92 -10.05
C TYR A 188 9.28 -5.72 -8.53
N ARG A 189 8.82 -6.72 -7.78
CA ARG A 189 8.79 -6.66 -6.32
C ARG A 189 10.19 -6.59 -5.71
N LEU A 190 11.12 -7.38 -6.24
CA LEU A 190 12.53 -7.32 -5.84
C LEU A 190 13.15 -5.97 -6.19
N PHE A 191 12.86 -5.43 -7.36
CA PHE A 191 13.29 -4.09 -7.77
C PHE A 191 12.85 -3.02 -6.75
N LEU A 192 11.58 -2.99 -6.34
CA LEU A 192 11.09 -2.05 -5.33
C LEU A 192 11.82 -2.21 -4.00
N THR A 193 12.01 -3.45 -3.54
CA THR A 193 12.73 -3.73 -2.29
C THR A 193 14.18 -3.27 -2.36
N GLN A 194 14.88 -3.53 -3.45
CA GLN A 194 16.26 -3.14 -3.64
C GLN A 194 16.41 -1.62 -3.71
N LEU A 195 15.52 -0.96 -4.44
CA LEU A 195 15.51 0.50 -4.56
C LEU A 195 15.25 1.15 -3.20
N ALA A 196 14.27 0.63 -2.44
CA ALA A 196 13.98 1.07 -1.09
C ALA A 196 15.20 0.89 -0.16
N SER A 197 15.82 -0.27 -0.15
CA SER A 197 17.01 -0.55 0.66
C SER A 197 18.17 0.38 0.34
N LYS A 198 18.32 0.77 -0.92
CA LYS A 198 19.37 1.69 -1.37
C LYS A 198 19.12 3.14 -0.94
N LEU A 199 17.88 3.63 -1.05
CA LEU A 199 17.55 5.04 -0.87
C LEU A 199 17.00 5.37 0.51
N TYR A 200 16.27 4.44 1.11
CA TYR A 200 15.63 4.59 2.40
C TYR A 200 15.66 3.27 3.18
N PRO A 201 16.82 2.86 3.76
CA PRO A 201 16.99 1.57 4.43
C PRO A 201 16.06 1.32 5.63
N GLN A 202 15.46 2.37 6.22
CA GLN A 202 14.51 2.28 7.31
C GLN A 202 13.11 1.89 6.85
N LEU A 203 12.81 2.01 5.55
CA LEU A 203 11.52 1.65 5.00
C LEU A 203 11.35 0.13 5.00
N ILE A 204 10.29 -0.32 5.64
CA ILE A 204 9.85 -1.72 5.60
C ILE A 204 8.95 -1.89 4.37
N VAL A 205 9.33 -2.81 3.50
CA VAL A 205 8.53 -3.16 2.32
C VAL A 205 7.94 -4.54 2.53
N GLU A 206 6.65 -4.60 2.85
CA GLU A 206 5.86 -5.82 2.91
C GLU A 206 5.26 -6.10 1.53
N HIS A 207 5.35 -7.33 1.06
CA HIS A 207 4.67 -7.77 -0.15
C HIS A 207 3.42 -8.57 0.19
N ALA A 208 2.25 -7.92 0.11
CA ALA A 208 0.97 -8.59 0.20
C ALA A 208 0.71 -9.35 -1.12
N TYR A 209 1.05 -10.62 -1.11
CA TYR A 209 0.89 -11.50 -2.26
C TYR A 209 -0.39 -12.31 -2.10
N CYS A 210 -1.49 -11.79 -2.63
CA CYS A 210 -2.80 -12.39 -2.45
C CYS A 210 -3.27 -13.15 -3.70
N MET A 211 -4.23 -14.06 -3.50
CA MET A 211 -4.95 -14.85 -4.51
C MET A 211 -4.21 -16.01 -5.17
N ILE A 212 -2.89 -16.13 -5.06
CA ILE A 212 -2.12 -17.24 -5.62
C ILE A 212 -1.11 -17.70 -4.58
N ALA A 213 -0.90 -19.01 -4.46
CA ALA A 213 0.20 -19.51 -3.65
C ALA A 213 1.54 -19.05 -4.26
N TYR A 214 2.38 -18.44 -3.45
CA TYR A 214 3.71 -18.02 -3.86
C TYR A 214 4.64 -19.22 -3.95
N ASN A 215 4.57 -19.95 -5.05
CA ASN A 215 5.33 -21.20 -5.24
C ASN A 215 6.53 -21.04 -6.17
N GLY A 216 6.87 -19.82 -6.57
CA GLY A 216 8.06 -19.57 -7.40
C GLY A 216 8.04 -20.18 -8.80
N SER A 217 6.92 -20.77 -9.21
CA SER A 217 6.80 -21.57 -10.45
C SER A 217 5.90 -20.92 -11.51
N GLN A 218 5.71 -19.61 -11.49
CA GLN A 218 5.00 -18.88 -12.56
C GLN A 218 5.86 -17.79 -13.14
#